data_d2f146de9560d7c8890c5c886b72c097
#
_entry.id   d2f146de9560d7c8890c5c886b72c097
#
_cell.length_a   1.000
_cell.length_b   1.000
_cell.length_c   1.000
_cell.angle_alpha   90.00
_cell.angle_beta   90.00
_cell.angle_gamma   90.00
#
_symmetry.space_group_name_H-M   'P 1'
#
loop_
_entity.id
_entity.type
_entity.pdbx_description
1 polymer ?
#
loop_
_entity_poly.entity_id
_entity_poly.type
_entity_poly.pdbx_seq_one_letter_code
_entity_poly.pdbx_strand_id
1 'polypeptide(L)'
;MPLYEPMKASALRIATYNLQKCVGLDLRRRPDRSLRVINALAADIVVLQEVDKRLPPRPAALPHDMIEEDGWSILPFGAPGGSLGWHGNAMLVRGEAQVLETAHIELPGLEPRGAIRADLNTAIGPLRVIGVHLGLVRRYRLLQLGTICRALRQLPEMPTVFAGDFNEWGKGMALDAAIKRVTFLPMHASFPAPRPVASLDRIAL
;
A
#
# COMPACT_ATOMS: atom_id res chain seq x y z
N MET A 1 21.25 -41.83 5.05
CA MET A 1 21.27 -40.61 4.23
C MET A 1 20.00 -39.89 4.51
N PRO A 2 20.00 -38.68 5.09
CA PRO A 2 18.80 -37.89 5.20
C PRO A 2 18.42 -37.38 3.80
N LEU A 3 17.18 -37.64 3.40
CA LEU A 3 16.59 -37.14 2.18
C LEU A 3 16.52 -35.61 2.32
N TYR A 4 17.23 -34.89 1.44
CA TYR A 4 17.16 -33.46 1.31
C TYR A 4 15.76 -33.13 0.75
N GLU A 5 14.83 -32.75 1.64
CA GLU A 5 13.60 -32.12 1.20
C GLU A 5 13.95 -30.74 0.61
N PRO A 6 13.63 -30.48 -0.66
CA PRO A 6 13.82 -29.13 -1.20
C PRO A 6 12.96 -28.17 -0.38
N MET A 7 13.61 -27.23 0.32
CA MET A 7 12.90 -26.09 0.94
C MET A 7 11.99 -25.49 -0.12
N LYS A 8 10.68 -25.53 0.09
CA LYS A 8 9.74 -24.74 -0.68
C LYS A 8 10.22 -23.29 -0.59
N ALA A 9 10.66 -22.73 -1.70
CA ALA A 9 10.92 -21.29 -1.77
C ALA A 9 9.63 -20.59 -1.35
N SER A 10 9.61 -20.03 -0.15
CA SER A 10 8.46 -19.29 0.35
C SER A 10 8.36 -18.02 -0.51
N ALA A 11 7.30 -17.90 -1.29
CA ALA A 11 7.01 -16.71 -2.08
C ALA A 11 6.15 -15.77 -1.23
N LEU A 12 6.53 -14.49 -1.15
CA LEU A 12 5.74 -13.45 -0.52
C LEU A 12 4.90 -12.73 -1.57
N ARG A 13 3.60 -12.64 -1.34
CA ARG A 13 2.68 -11.95 -2.24
C ARG A 13 2.26 -10.61 -1.63
N ILE A 14 2.54 -9.53 -2.36
CA ILE A 14 2.19 -8.16 -1.97
C ILE A 14 1.16 -7.63 -2.97
N ALA A 15 0.12 -6.99 -2.46
CA ALA A 15 -0.91 -6.35 -3.27
C ALA A 15 -1.13 -4.89 -2.86
N THR A 16 -1.69 -4.11 -3.77
CA THR A 16 -2.20 -2.76 -3.48
C THR A 16 -3.63 -2.62 -3.98
N TYR A 17 -4.44 -1.87 -3.24
CA TYR A 17 -5.84 -1.66 -3.60
C TYR A 17 -6.37 -0.34 -3.04
N ASN A 18 -6.78 0.56 -3.94
CA ASN A 18 -7.50 1.77 -3.54
C ASN A 18 -8.97 1.42 -3.25
N LEU A 19 -9.37 1.52 -1.98
CA LEU A 19 -10.72 1.14 -1.51
C LEU A 19 -11.83 2.08 -1.96
N GLN A 20 -11.50 3.30 -2.39
CA GLN A 20 -12.49 4.35 -2.64
C GLN A 20 -13.52 4.46 -1.50
N LYS A 21 -13.06 4.39 -0.26
CA LYS A 21 -13.91 4.43 0.96
C LYS A 21 -14.97 3.33 0.98
N CYS A 22 -14.69 2.18 0.36
CA CYS A 22 -15.61 1.04 0.16
C CYS A 22 -16.86 1.38 -0.66
N VAL A 23 -16.84 2.47 -1.45
CA VAL A 23 -17.94 2.87 -2.32
C VAL A 23 -17.72 2.32 -3.72
N GLY A 24 -18.67 1.55 -4.23
CA GLY A 24 -18.59 0.99 -5.58
C GLY A 24 -19.24 1.87 -6.64
N LEU A 25 -19.28 1.38 -7.87
CA LEU A 25 -19.92 2.05 -9.02
C LEU A 25 -21.43 2.24 -8.83
N ASP A 26 -22.04 1.43 -7.98
CA ASP A 26 -23.43 1.54 -7.54
C ASP A 26 -23.65 2.65 -6.50
N LEU A 27 -22.63 3.44 -6.20
CA LEU A 27 -22.59 4.49 -5.19
C LEU A 27 -22.92 4.00 -3.77
N ARG A 28 -22.92 2.69 -3.55
CA ARG A 28 -23.19 2.08 -2.24
C ARG A 28 -21.89 1.74 -1.53
N ARG A 29 -21.81 2.10 -0.25
CA ARG A 29 -20.71 1.68 0.61
C ARG A 29 -20.92 0.23 1.05
N ARG A 30 -19.99 -0.65 0.69
CA ARG A 30 -20.05 -2.08 0.93
C ARG A 30 -18.68 -2.57 1.43
N PRO A 31 -18.36 -2.42 2.73
CA PRO A 31 -17.09 -2.91 3.30
C PRO A 31 -16.90 -4.40 3.05
N ASP A 32 -17.96 -5.19 3.19
CA ASP A 32 -17.98 -6.63 2.90
C ASP A 32 -17.51 -6.97 1.48
N ARG A 33 -17.87 -6.16 0.50
CA ARG A 33 -17.41 -6.31 -0.89
C ARG A 33 -15.91 -6.03 -1.01
N SER A 34 -15.44 -4.96 -0.40
CA SER A 34 -14.01 -4.60 -0.42
C SER A 34 -13.16 -5.67 0.26
N LEU A 35 -13.62 -6.21 1.39
CA LEU A 35 -12.93 -7.27 2.11
C LEU A 35 -12.87 -8.58 1.31
N ARG A 36 -13.95 -8.94 0.61
CA ARG A 36 -13.93 -10.08 -0.34
C ARG A 36 -12.88 -9.91 -1.44
N VAL A 37 -12.72 -8.68 -1.97
CA VAL A 37 -11.67 -8.41 -2.98
C VAL A 37 -10.29 -8.58 -2.34
N ILE A 38 -10.05 -8.02 -1.16
CA ILE A 38 -8.78 -8.18 -0.43
C ILE A 38 -8.44 -9.66 -0.25
N ASN A 39 -9.39 -10.47 0.17
CA ASN A 39 -9.19 -11.91 0.37
C ASN A 39 -8.92 -12.65 -0.94
N ALA A 40 -9.60 -12.27 -2.03
CA ALA A 40 -9.40 -12.87 -3.34
C ALA A 40 -8.00 -12.62 -3.94
N LEU A 41 -7.28 -11.57 -3.47
CA LEU A 41 -5.89 -11.32 -3.87
C LEU A 41 -4.93 -12.41 -3.34
N ALA A 42 -5.34 -13.15 -2.31
CA ALA A 42 -4.53 -14.18 -1.64
C ALA A 42 -3.12 -13.65 -1.29
N ALA A 43 -3.03 -12.39 -0.87
CA ALA A 43 -1.80 -11.72 -0.53
C ALA A 43 -1.43 -11.93 0.94
N ASP A 44 -0.14 -11.81 1.26
CA ASP A 44 0.41 -11.82 2.62
C ASP A 44 0.44 -10.40 3.18
N ILE A 45 0.67 -9.41 2.30
CA ILE A 45 0.70 -7.98 2.63
C ILE A 45 -0.18 -7.23 1.65
N VAL A 46 -1.08 -6.38 2.15
CA VAL A 46 -1.93 -5.53 1.32
C VAL A 46 -1.77 -4.07 1.72
N VAL A 47 -1.39 -3.24 0.77
CA VAL A 47 -1.31 -1.78 0.94
C VAL A 47 -2.59 -1.16 0.42
N LEU A 48 -3.30 -0.47 1.29
CA LEU A 48 -4.62 0.09 1.01
C LEU A 48 -4.57 1.62 0.91
N GLN A 49 -5.39 2.20 0.03
CA GLN A 49 -5.60 3.63 -0.09
C GLN A 49 -7.08 3.97 0.09
N GLU A 50 -7.34 5.22 0.46
CA GLU A 50 -8.70 5.74 0.73
C GLU A 50 -9.50 4.92 1.74
N VAL A 51 -8.81 4.46 2.79
CA VAL A 51 -9.38 3.57 3.82
C VAL A 51 -10.34 4.27 4.79
N ASP A 52 -10.29 5.60 4.86
CA ASP A 52 -11.07 6.39 5.81
C ASP A 52 -12.16 7.21 5.14
N LYS A 53 -13.23 7.51 5.87
CA LYS A 53 -14.27 8.42 5.40
C LYS A 53 -13.71 9.85 5.27
N ARG A 54 -14.26 10.61 4.32
CA ARG A 54 -13.70 11.91 3.95
C ARG A 54 -13.82 12.98 5.03
N LEU A 55 -14.93 12.98 5.78
CA LEU A 55 -15.24 14.03 6.75
C LEU A 55 -14.71 13.65 8.15
N PRO A 56 -14.23 14.65 8.93
CA PRO A 56 -13.86 14.41 10.31
C PRO A 56 -15.03 13.79 11.12
N PRO A 57 -14.72 12.94 12.08
CA PRO A 57 -13.41 12.51 12.58
C PRO A 57 -12.65 11.50 11.70
N ARG A 58 -13.03 11.30 10.45
CA ARG A 58 -12.44 10.36 9.47
C ARG A 58 -12.40 8.91 9.97
N PRO A 59 -13.53 8.35 10.40
CA PRO A 59 -13.55 6.97 10.83
C PRO A 59 -13.26 6.04 9.66
N ALA A 60 -12.76 4.85 9.96
CA ALA A 60 -12.50 3.80 8.98
C ALA A 60 -13.71 3.54 8.08
N ALA A 61 -13.48 3.42 6.79
CA ALA A 61 -14.50 3.03 5.82
C ALA A 61 -14.68 1.52 5.76
N LEU A 62 -13.62 0.78 6.09
CA LEU A 62 -13.60 -0.66 6.31
C LEU A 62 -13.43 -0.89 7.82
N PRO A 63 -14.42 -1.44 8.54
CA PRO A 63 -14.38 -1.62 9.99
C PRO A 63 -13.23 -2.52 10.44
N HIS A 64 -12.61 -2.20 11.59
CA HIS A 64 -11.48 -2.94 12.16
C HIS A 64 -11.86 -4.38 12.49
N ASP A 65 -13.00 -4.57 13.16
CA ASP A 65 -13.55 -5.87 13.55
C ASP A 65 -13.69 -6.81 12.35
N MET A 66 -14.24 -6.33 11.23
CA MET A 66 -14.38 -7.12 10.01
C MET A 66 -13.02 -7.58 9.44
N ILE A 67 -11.98 -6.74 9.55
CA ILE A 67 -10.63 -7.05 9.08
C ILE A 67 -10.00 -8.14 9.96
N GLU A 68 -10.13 -7.98 11.28
CA GLU A 68 -9.53 -8.87 12.27
C GLU A 68 -10.23 -10.24 12.28
N GLU A 69 -11.58 -10.27 12.18
CA GLU A 69 -12.35 -11.50 12.05
C GLU A 69 -11.98 -12.34 10.83
N ASP A 70 -11.55 -11.68 9.75
CA ASP A 70 -11.06 -12.34 8.53
C ASP A 70 -9.57 -12.74 8.59
N GLY A 71 -8.94 -12.61 9.76
CA GLY A 71 -7.57 -13.07 10.04
C GLY A 71 -6.48 -12.15 9.50
N TRP A 72 -6.79 -10.87 9.29
CA TRP A 72 -5.80 -9.84 8.98
C TRP A 72 -5.35 -9.10 10.23
N SER A 73 -4.08 -8.78 10.31
CA SER A 73 -3.52 -7.83 11.29
C SER A 73 -3.39 -6.45 10.65
N ILE A 74 -3.92 -5.44 11.33
CA ILE A 74 -3.85 -4.04 10.91
C ILE A 74 -2.56 -3.44 11.47
N LEU A 75 -1.71 -2.86 10.63
CA LEU A 75 -0.51 -2.18 11.12
C LEU A 75 -0.88 -0.83 11.77
N PRO A 76 -0.20 -0.43 12.85
CA PRO A 76 -0.60 0.68 13.72
C PRO A 76 -0.26 2.06 13.12
N PHE A 77 -0.84 2.40 11.99
CA PHE A 77 -0.72 3.72 11.36
C PHE A 77 -1.83 4.69 11.75
N GLY A 78 -2.99 4.17 12.16
CA GLY A 78 -4.15 4.94 12.58
C GLY A 78 -4.35 5.00 14.08
N ALA A 79 -5.42 5.67 14.51
CA ALA A 79 -5.85 5.67 15.89
C ALA A 79 -6.76 4.47 16.17
N PRO A 80 -6.58 3.73 17.28
CA PRO A 80 -7.45 2.63 17.65
C PRO A 80 -8.93 3.03 17.64
N GLY A 81 -9.78 2.26 16.94
CA GLY A 81 -11.21 2.53 16.81
C GLY A 81 -11.60 3.77 16.00
N GLY A 82 -10.61 4.46 15.41
CA GLY A 82 -10.80 5.66 14.58
C GLY A 82 -10.46 5.43 13.12
N SER A 83 -9.49 6.19 12.62
CA SER A 83 -8.91 6.00 11.28
C SER A 83 -8.20 4.65 11.20
N LEU A 84 -8.38 3.94 10.08
CA LEU A 84 -7.66 2.68 9.84
C LEU A 84 -6.18 2.90 9.56
N GLY A 85 -5.83 4.08 9.09
CA GLY A 85 -4.48 4.38 8.67
C GLY A 85 -4.13 5.86 8.79
N TRP A 86 -3.17 6.31 7.96
CA TRP A 86 -2.69 7.68 7.99
C TRP A 86 -2.78 8.34 6.62
N HIS A 87 -3.40 9.51 6.55
CA HIS A 87 -3.77 10.19 5.31
C HIS A 87 -4.48 9.27 4.30
N GLY A 88 -5.30 8.33 4.80
CA GLY A 88 -6.03 7.37 3.99
C GLY A 88 -5.22 6.16 3.52
N ASN A 89 -3.95 6.03 3.91
CA ASN A 89 -3.14 4.84 3.65
C ASN A 89 -3.16 3.91 4.85
N ALA A 90 -3.32 2.61 4.61
CA ALA A 90 -3.20 1.56 5.62
C ALA A 90 -2.45 0.35 5.06
N MET A 91 -2.02 -0.52 5.94
CA MET A 91 -1.38 -1.78 5.55
C MET A 91 -1.93 -2.90 6.42
N LEU A 92 -2.28 -4.00 5.76
CA LEU A 92 -2.71 -5.23 6.39
C LEU A 92 -1.66 -6.30 6.13
N VAL A 93 -1.42 -7.13 7.13
CA VAL A 93 -0.54 -8.29 7.01
C VAL A 93 -1.26 -9.55 7.47
N ARG A 94 -0.86 -10.69 6.91
CA ARG A 94 -1.38 -12.01 7.26
C ARG A 94 -0.21 -12.98 7.45
N GLY A 95 -0.40 -14.03 8.24
CA GLY A 95 0.61 -15.06 8.44
C GLY A 95 1.75 -14.63 9.37
N GLU A 96 2.98 -15.02 9.03
CA GLU A 96 4.15 -14.91 9.92
C GLU A 96 4.89 -13.56 9.83
N ALA A 97 4.32 -12.54 9.15
CA ALA A 97 4.96 -11.24 9.03
C ALA A 97 5.03 -10.54 10.39
N GLN A 98 6.24 -10.38 10.92
CA GLN A 98 6.49 -9.66 12.18
C GLN A 98 6.80 -8.20 11.89
N VAL A 99 6.08 -7.28 12.52
CA VAL A 99 6.34 -5.84 12.42
C VAL A 99 7.56 -5.48 13.26
N LEU A 100 8.60 -4.95 12.63
CA LEU A 100 9.81 -4.46 13.29
C LEU A 100 9.66 -2.98 13.64
N GLU A 101 9.21 -2.17 12.68
CA GLU A 101 9.02 -0.73 12.86
C GLU A 101 7.94 -0.21 11.90
N THR A 102 7.20 0.81 12.33
CA THR A 102 6.29 1.58 11.48
C THR A 102 6.58 3.07 11.58
N ALA A 103 6.40 3.81 10.48
CA ALA A 103 6.60 5.25 10.47
C ALA A 103 5.69 5.95 9.45
N HIS A 104 5.40 7.21 9.73
CA HIS A 104 4.76 8.13 8.80
C HIS A 104 5.82 8.97 8.08
N ILE A 105 5.61 9.25 6.80
CA ILE A 105 6.45 10.14 6.00
C ILE A 105 5.56 11.26 5.46
N GLU A 106 5.71 12.46 6.03
CA GLU A 106 5.01 13.66 5.57
C GLU A 106 5.39 13.99 4.14
N LEU A 107 4.40 14.26 3.31
CA LEU A 107 4.61 14.55 1.90
C LEU A 107 4.18 15.98 1.55
N PRO A 108 4.99 16.73 0.79
CA PRO A 108 4.63 18.07 0.34
C PRO A 108 3.49 18.02 -0.69
N GLY A 109 2.62 19.03 -0.69
CA GLY A 109 1.57 19.11 -1.70
C GLY A 109 0.45 20.08 -1.35
N LEU A 110 -0.50 20.23 -2.28
CA LEU A 110 -1.73 20.98 -2.06
C LEU A 110 -2.79 20.15 -1.33
N GLU A 111 -2.67 18.84 -1.44
CA GLU A 111 -3.55 17.88 -0.81
C GLU A 111 -2.83 17.26 0.40
N PRO A 112 -3.58 16.95 1.49
CA PRO A 112 -3.01 16.24 2.62
C PRO A 112 -2.69 14.80 2.20
N ARG A 113 -1.46 14.58 1.76
CA ARG A 113 -0.91 13.28 1.36
C ARG A 113 0.22 12.88 2.29
N GLY A 114 0.38 11.58 2.47
CA GLY A 114 1.46 11.00 3.23
C GLY A 114 1.85 9.64 2.67
N ALA A 115 3.00 9.14 3.05
CA ALA A 115 3.39 7.76 2.85
C ALA A 115 3.55 7.05 4.20
N ILE A 116 3.28 5.77 4.22
CA ILE A 116 3.47 4.90 5.39
C ILE A 116 4.62 3.95 5.12
N ARG A 117 5.45 3.70 6.13
CA ARG A 117 6.55 2.74 6.07
C ARG A 117 6.33 1.65 7.11
N ALA A 118 6.48 0.40 6.70
CA ALA A 118 6.60 -0.73 7.59
C ALA A 118 7.89 -1.48 7.28
N ASP A 119 8.72 -1.70 8.28
CA ASP A 119 9.84 -2.61 8.24
C ASP A 119 9.37 -3.91 8.88
N LEU A 120 9.43 -5.00 8.13
CA LEU A 120 8.85 -6.30 8.48
C LEU A 120 9.93 -7.38 8.44
N ASN A 121 9.80 -8.37 9.32
CA ASN A 121 10.48 -9.64 9.14
C ASN A 121 9.46 -10.64 8.57
N THR A 122 9.74 -11.17 7.39
CA THR A 122 8.82 -12.01 6.63
C THR A 122 9.40 -13.40 6.42
N ALA A 123 8.61 -14.32 5.87
CA ALA A 123 9.07 -15.68 5.54
C ALA A 123 10.27 -15.70 4.55
N ILE A 124 10.49 -14.62 3.79
CA ILE A 124 11.64 -14.47 2.89
C ILE A 124 12.74 -13.56 3.46
N GLY A 125 12.65 -13.16 4.72
CA GLY A 125 13.58 -12.26 5.41
C GLY A 125 13.09 -10.84 5.59
N PRO A 126 13.99 -9.91 5.99
CA PRO A 126 13.66 -8.52 6.24
C PRO A 126 13.18 -7.82 4.96
N LEU A 127 12.11 -7.05 5.09
CA LEU A 127 11.50 -6.31 3.98
C LEU A 127 10.94 -4.99 4.48
N ARG A 128 11.22 -3.91 3.75
CA ARG A 128 10.59 -2.60 3.93
C ARG A 128 9.49 -2.41 2.91
N VAL A 129 8.29 -2.08 3.37
CA VAL A 129 7.14 -1.77 2.50
C VAL A 129 6.77 -0.30 2.67
N ILE A 130 6.70 0.41 1.56
CA ILE A 130 6.29 1.82 1.49
C ILE A 130 4.93 1.89 0.82
N GLY A 131 3.93 2.27 1.60
CA GLY A 131 2.57 2.50 1.12
C GLY A 131 2.40 3.96 0.69
N VAL A 132 1.91 4.20 -0.53
CA VAL A 132 1.76 5.54 -1.08
C VAL A 132 0.36 5.78 -1.67
N HIS A 133 -0.10 7.03 -1.55
CA HIS A 133 -1.17 7.60 -2.36
C HIS A 133 -0.72 9.01 -2.76
N LEU A 134 -0.13 9.13 -3.95
CA LEU A 134 0.50 10.37 -4.39
C LEU A 134 -0.53 11.39 -4.86
N GLY A 135 -0.11 12.65 -4.96
CA GLY A 135 -0.95 13.76 -5.39
C GLY A 135 -1.33 13.70 -6.87
N LEU A 136 -2.44 14.36 -7.21
CA LEU A 136 -2.95 14.38 -8.59
C LEU A 136 -2.06 15.18 -9.55
N VAL A 137 -1.33 16.18 -9.04
CA VAL A 137 -0.48 17.05 -9.84
C VAL A 137 0.93 16.48 -9.96
N ARG A 138 1.41 16.26 -11.19
CA ARG A 138 2.71 15.62 -11.49
C ARG A 138 3.90 16.26 -10.75
N ARG A 139 3.95 17.61 -10.71
CA ARG A 139 5.02 18.33 -10.00
C ARG A 139 5.12 17.90 -8.53
N TYR A 140 3.98 17.76 -7.86
CA TYR A 140 3.96 17.34 -6.46
C TYR A 140 4.32 15.85 -6.30
N ARG A 141 3.89 14.97 -7.21
CA ARG A 141 4.32 13.56 -7.20
C ARG A 141 5.83 13.41 -7.21
N LEU A 142 6.53 14.17 -8.06
CA LEU A 142 7.99 14.15 -8.12
C LEU A 142 8.63 14.65 -6.81
N LEU A 143 8.10 15.71 -6.21
CA LEU A 143 8.56 16.20 -4.91
C LEU A 143 8.30 15.18 -3.79
N GLN A 144 7.13 14.55 -3.80
CA GLN A 144 6.73 13.51 -2.84
C GLN A 144 7.66 12.30 -2.91
N LEU A 145 7.92 11.78 -4.09
CA LEU A 145 8.87 10.68 -4.29
C LEU A 145 10.28 11.06 -3.86
N GLY A 146 10.74 12.27 -4.20
CA GLY A 146 12.02 12.79 -3.73
C GLY A 146 12.12 12.90 -2.21
N THR A 147 11.00 13.22 -1.53
CA THR A 147 10.93 13.26 -0.06
C THR A 147 11.01 11.86 0.54
N ILE A 148 10.27 10.88 -0.01
CA ILE A 148 10.36 9.48 0.43
C ILE A 148 11.79 8.96 0.25
N CYS A 149 12.40 9.16 -0.92
CA CYS A 149 13.77 8.70 -1.18
C CYS A 149 14.80 9.35 -0.25
N ARG A 150 14.60 10.62 0.17
CA ARG A 150 15.46 11.25 1.18
C ARG A 150 15.31 10.61 2.55
N ALA A 151 14.09 10.35 2.97
CA ALA A 151 13.83 9.69 4.25
C ALA A 151 14.46 8.28 4.28
N LEU A 152 14.32 7.51 3.20
CA LEU A 152 14.88 6.15 3.12
C LEU A 152 16.41 6.12 3.15
N ARG A 153 17.09 7.14 2.61
CA ARG A 153 18.56 7.24 2.66
C ARG A 153 19.15 7.39 4.05
N GLN A 154 18.35 7.78 5.04
CA GLN A 154 18.76 7.90 6.43
C GLN A 154 18.58 6.58 7.22
N LEU A 155 18.03 5.55 6.58
CA LEU A 155 17.74 4.27 7.20
C LEU A 155 18.76 3.22 6.77
N PRO A 156 18.93 2.15 7.56
CA PRO A 156 19.71 0.99 7.14
C PRO A 156 19.20 0.42 5.81
N GLU A 157 20.13 -0.09 5.00
CA GLU A 157 19.76 -0.77 3.75
C GLU A 157 18.90 -1.99 4.03
N MET A 158 17.82 -2.09 3.29
CA MET A 158 16.86 -3.19 3.38
C MET A 158 16.15 -3.35 2.03
N PRO A 159 15.87 -4.57 1.56
CA PRO A 159 15.00 -4.77 0.41
C PRO A 159 13.71 -3.97 0.57
N THR A 160 13.39 -3.14 -0.40
CA THR A 160 12.30 -2.17 -0.27
C THR A 160 11.32 -2.29 -1.43
N VAL A 161 10.03 -2.40 -1.08
CA VAL A 161 8.91 -2.43 -2.03
C VAL A 161 8.08 -1.16 -1.84
N PHE A 162 7.80 -0.47 -2.94
CA PHE A 162 6.79 0.57 -2.99
C PHE A 162 5.50 -0.03 -3.55
N ALA A 163 4.37 0.24 -2.92
CA ALA A 163 3.06 -0.18 -3.40
C ALA A 163 2.03 0.91 -3.14
N GLY A 164 1.12 1.14 -4.08
CA GLY A 164 0.05 2.12 -3.87
C GLY A 164 -0.46 2.77 -5.14
N ASP A 165 -1.27 3.81 -4.94
CA ASP A 165 -1.79 4.66 -5.98
C ASP A 165 -0.81 5.81 -6.27
N PHE A 166 -0.13 5.71 -7.40
CA PHE A 166 0.84 6.72 -7.83
C PHE A 166 0.19 7.89 -8.58
N ASN A 167 -1.09 7.81 -8.91
CA ASN A 167 -1.82 8.81 -9.68
C ASN A 167 -1.12 9.23 -10.99
N GLU A 168 -0.30 8.34 -11.58
CA GLU A 168 0.46 8.62 -12.79
C GLU A 168 -0.22 8.01 -14.02
N TRP A 169 -0.75 8.88 -14.87
CA TRP A 169 -1.45 8.51 -16.10
C TRP A 169 -0.51 8.16 -17.26
N GLY A 170 0.74 8.61 -17.16
CA GLY A 170 1.76 8.35 -18.18
C GLY A 170 2.38 6.95 -18.05
N LYS A 171 3.19 6.58 -19.06
CA LYS A 171 3.90 5.28 -19.10
C LYS A 171 5.06 5.13 -18.09
N GLY A 172 5.10 5.94 -17.03
CA GLY A 172 6.03 5.75 -15.91
C GLY A 172 7.43 6.37 -16.08
N MET A 173 7.94 6.57 -17.28
CA MET A 173 9.31 7.05 -17.53
C MET A 173 9.76 8.28 -16.74
N ALA A 174 8.82 9.15 -16.35
CA ALA A 174 9.14 10.32 -15.54
C ALA A 174 9.27 10.01 -14.05
N LEU A 175 8.57 8.98 -13.55
CA LEU A 175 8.74 8.49 -12.20
C LEU A 175 10.03 7.68 -12.08
N ASP A 176 10.38 6.87 -13.09
CA ASP A 176 11.63 6.11 -13.15
C ASP A 176 12.86 7.02 -13.04
N ALA A 177 12.81 8.19 -13.71
CA ALA A 177 13.87 9.20 -13.64
C ALA A 177 13.99 9.86 -12.25
N ALA A 178 12.88 10.00 -11.52
CA ALA A 178 12.85 10.59 -10.17
C ALA A 178 13.36 9.62 -9.11
N ILE A 179 13.19 8.31 -9.35
CA ILE A 179 13.57 7.23 -8.43
C ILE A 179 14.62 6.36 -9.13
N LYS A 180 15.83 6.89 -9.31
CA LYS A 180 16.94 6.22 -10.03
C LYS A 180 17.33 4.81 -9.55
N ARG A 181 16.77 4.32 -8.44
CA ARG A 181 17.09 3.03 -7.81
C ARG A 181 15.88 2.11 -7.68
N VAL A 182 14.76 2.44 -8.31
CA VAL A 182 13.51 1.69 -8.16
C VAL A 182 13.03 1.28 -9.54
N THR A 183 12.73 0.00 -9.71
CA THR A 183 12.20 -0.58 -10.94
C THR A 183 10.72 -0.85 -10.78
N PHE A 184 9.88 -0.23 -11.60
CA PHE A 184 8.46 -0.54 -11.62
C PHE A 184 8.21 -1.91 -12.26
N LEU A 185 7.41 -2.72 -11.58
CA LEU A 185 6.97 -3.98 -12.14
C LEU A 185 5.99 -3.76 -13.31
N PRO A 186 5.93 -4.67 -14.29
CA PRO A 186 4.91 -4.63 -15.34
C PRO A 186 3.52 -4.58 -14.74
N MET A 187 2.67 -3.68 -15.24
CA MET A 187 1.37 -3.44 -14.65
C MET A 187 0.25 -3.45 -15.67
N HIS A 188 -0.90 -3.90 -15.21
CA HIS A 188 -2.15 -3.79 -15.94
C HIS A 188 -2.86 -2.46 -15.60
N ALA A 189 -3.71 -2.01 -16.52
CA ALA A 189 -4.56 -0.87 -16.24
C ALA A 189 -5.52 -1.21 -15.07
N SER A 190 -5.64 -0.31 -14.08
CA SER A 190 -6.48 -0.47 -12.90
C SER A 190 -7.64 0.54 -12.85
N PHE A 191 -7.55 1.65 -13.57
CA PHE A 191 -8.51 2.74 -13.51
C PHE A 191 -8.99 3.20 -14.90
N PRO A 192 -10.28 3.60 -15.05
CA PRO A 192 -11.41 3.40 -14.12
C PRO A 192 -11.90 1.95 -14.14
N ALA A 193 -12.44 1.48 -13.01
CA ALA A 193 -12.82 0.07 -12.84
C ALA A 193 -13.71 -0.51 -13.95
N PRO A 194 -14.73 0.20 -14.53
CA PRO A 194 -15.56 -0.36 -15.59
C PRO A 194 -14.83 -0.58 -16.92
N ARG A 195 -13.80 0.22 -17.20
CA ARG A 195 -13.00 0.14 -18.43
C ARG A 195 -11.59 0.63 -18.15
N PRO A 196 -10.73 -0.22 -17.58
CA PRO A 196 -9.39 0.18 -17.18
C PRO A 196 -8.54 0.62 -18.38
N VAL A 197 -7.99 1.84 -18.31
CA VAL A 197 -7.13 2.44 -19.33
C VAL A 197 -5.82 3.01 -18.78
N ALA A 198 -5.75 3.22 -17.46
CA ALA A 198 -4.58 3.76 -16.78
C ALA A 198 -4.12 2.85 -15.63
N SER A 199 -2.82 2.66 -15.49
CA SER A 199 -2.19 1.91 -14.39
C SER A 199 -1.82 2.89 -13.28
N LEU A 200 -2.80 3.30 -12.45
CA LEU A 200 -2.58 4.22 -11.35
C LEU A 200 -1.98 3.52 -10.13
N ASP A 201 -2.43 2.28 -9.87
CA ASP A 201 -1.90 1.43 -8.82
C ASP A 201 -0.63 0.73 -9.32
N ARG A 202 0.46 0.86 -8.54
CA ARG A 202 1.79 0.37 -8.96
C ARG A 202 2.52 -0.31 -7.84
N ILE A 203 3.40 -1.24 -8.23
CA ILE A 203 4.41 -1.86 -7.36
C ILE A 203 5.77 -1.62 -7.98
N ALA A 204 6.76 -1.28 -7.14
CA ALA A 204 8.13 -1.05 -7.56
C ALA A 204 9.14 -1.60 -6.53
N LEU A 205 10.30 -2.07 -7.03
CA LEU A 205 11.38 -2.70 -6.25
C LEU A 205 12.66 -1.89 -6.33
#